data_090d4ffb87f9ad9ff0306c5a393f1a34
#
_entry.id   090d4ffb87f9ad9ff0306c5a393f1a34
#
_cell.length_a   1.000
_cell.length_b   1.000
_cell.length_c   1.000
_cell.angle_alpha   90.00
_cell.angle_beta   90.00
_cell.angle_gamma   90.00
#
_symmetry.space_group_name_H-M   'P 1'
#
loop_
_entity.id
_entity.type
_entity.pdbx_description
1 polymer ?
#
loop_
_entity_poly.entity_id
_entity_poly.type
_entity_poly.pdbx_seq_one_letter_code
_entity_poly.pdbx_strand_id
1 'polypeptide(L)'
;MSNYYPVIAVPSIPLREGWVRFWTTDKIKDVNIGKNQTLFKMLQLCDGYHSIDEIASMIDCDVNTITSLISNLEIAGIVVERNKRFKIFHEISNYPTSFTTNLTQKEVRDFTVNYEKTYKKGKRIYGNHQSDDGVMDEIITMRHSCRDFSDMKIDFGCILNILKQAYSLKNHSVPSAGGLYPMRIYLMICSDQNGRKKGYYEYDSIDNCLIHFDNNVDVETIKFIFNSDELPFNSSVQIIIAGEMNRHPYKYGNRGYRFTMFEAGAIA
;
A
#
# COMPACT_ATOMS: atom_id res chain seq x y z
N MET A 1 -11.20 28.09 -9.80
CA MET A 1 -12.07 27.00 -9.31
C MET A 1 -11.23 25.76 -9.16
N SER A 2 -11.39 25.04 -8.10
CA SER A 2 -10.51 23.93 -7.75
C SER A 2 -10.61 22.80 -8.78
N ASN A 3 -9.49 22.35 -9.30
CA ASN A 3 -9.39 21.13 -10.11
C ASN A 3 -9.80 19.91 -9.26
N TYR A 4 -11.10 19.75 -9.01
CA TYR A 4 -11.64 18.59 -8.33
C TYR A 4 -11.93 17.51 -9.37
N TYR A 5 -11.27 16.37 -9.21
CA TYR A 5 -11.38 15.21 -10.07
C TYR A 5 -12.10 14.09 -9.32
N PRO A 6 -13.42 13.95 -9.48
CA PRO A 6 -14.18 12.92 -8.78
C PRO A 6 -13.82 11.52 -9.26
N VAL A 7 -13.75 10.57 -8.34
CA VAL A 7 -13.53 9.16 -8.66
C VAL A 7 -14.40 8.26 -7.77
N ILE A 8 -14.94 7.20 -8.34
CA ILE A 8 -15.62 6.16 -7.57
C ILE A 8 -14.57 5.41 -6.75
N ALA A 9 -14.68 5.49 -5.42
CA ALA A 9 -13.70 4.97 -4.49
C ALA A 9 -14.05 3.58 -3.92
N VAL A 10 -15.26 3.11 -4.19
CA VAL A 10 -15.80 1.88 -3.59
C VAL A 10 -16.19 0.86 -4.66
N PRO A 11 -16.14 -0.45 -4.36
CA PRO A 11 -16.66 -1.46 -5.24
C PRO A 11 -18.15 -1.23 -5.56
N SER A 12 -18.54 -1.48 -6.81
CA SER A 12 -19.92 -1.36 -7.23
C SER A 12 -20.29 -2.47 -8.20
N ILE A 13 -21.55 -2.91 -8.14
CA ILE A 13 -22.12 -3.83 -9.13
C ILE A 13 -23.48 -3.32 -9.59
N PRO A 14 -23.79 -3.46 -10.89
CA PRO A 14 -25.14 -3.21 -11.38
C PRO A 14 -26.08 -4.30 -10.87
N LEU A 15 -27.27 -3.89 -10.46
CA LEU A 15 -28.40 -4.75 -10.12
C LEU A 15 -29.46 -4.65 -11.20
N ARG A 16 -30.58 -5.40 -11.04
CA ARG A 16 -31.74 -5.29 -11.94
C ARG A 16 -32.43 -3.94 -11.83
N GLU A 17 -33.15 -3.56 -12.83
CA GLU A 17 -34.02 -2.36 -12.87
C GLU A 17 -33.31 -1.00 -12.65
N GLY A 18 -32.00 -0.94 -13.03
CA GLY A 18 -31.24 0.31 -12.95
C GLY A 18 -30.75 0.66 -11.55
N TRP A 19 -30.74 -0.30 -10.64
CA TRP A 19 -30.07 -0.14 -9.36
C TRP A 19 -28.59 -0.47 -9.47
N VAL A 20 -27.76 0.24 -8.69
CA VAL A 20 -26.34 -0.05 -8.48
C VAL A 20 -26.07 -0.17 -7.00
N ARG A 21 -25.40 -1.24 -6.61
CA ARG A 21 -24.95 -1.48 -5.24
C ARG A 21 -23.54 -1.01 -5.06
N PHE A 22 -23.32 -0.23 -4.01
CA PHE A 22 -22.02 0.26 -3.60
C PHE A 22 -21.68 -0.30 -2.20
N TRP A 23 -20.46 -0.80 -2.02
CA TRP A 23 -19.94 -1.20 -0.71
C TRP A 23 -19.11 -0.07 -0.14
N THR A 24 -19.74 0.78 0.68
CA THR A 24 -19.05 1.85 1.38
C THR A 24 -18.41 1.32 2.67
N THR A 25 -17.60 2.15 3.32
CA THR A 25 -16.87 1.76 4.55
C THR A 25 -17.77 1.41 5.72
N ASP A 26 -18.96 2.01 5.77
CA ASP A 26 -19.91 1.91 6.88
C ASP A 26 -21.08 0.97 6.58
N LYS A 27 -21.48 0.85 5.31
CA LYS A 27 -22.66 0.06 4.91
C LYS A 27 -22.72 -0.20 3.41
N ILE A 28 -23.64 -1.10 3.04
CA ILE A 28 -24.07 -1.30 1.65
C ILE A 28 -25.12 -0.25 1.30
N LYS A 29 -24.94 0.42 0.16
CA LYS A 29 -25.87 1.42 -0.38
C LYS A 29 -26.32 1.02 -1.77
N ASP A 30 -27.64 0.93 -1.94
CA ASP A 30 -28.27 0.70 -3.24
C ASP A 30 -28.79 2.04 -3.77
N VAL A 31 -28.33 2.45 -4.94
CA VAL A 31 -28.70 3.71 -5.59
C VAL A 31 -29.42 3.41 -6.89
N ASN A 32 -30.62 3.96 -7.07
CA ASN A 32 -31.37 3.81 -8.31
C ASN A 32 -30.90 4.85 -9.33
N ILE A 33 -30.25 4.40 -10.37
CA ILE A 33 -29.77 5.24 -11.48
C ILE A 33 -30.57 5.02 -12.77
N GLY A 34 -31.50 4.05 -12.78
CA GLY A 34 -32.13 3.55 -14.01
C GLY A 34 -33.02 4.54 -14.74
N LYS A 35 -33.55 5.56 -14.05
CA LYS A 35 -34.36 6.63 -14.67
C LYS A 35 -33.60 7.95 -14.80
N ASN A 36 -32.44 8.06 -14.21
CA ASN A 36 -31.63 9.28 -14.23
C ASN A 36 -30.40 9.11 -15.12
N GLN A 37 -30.57 9.39 -16.40
CA GLN A 37 -29.47 9.28 -17.39
C GLN A 37 -28.32 10.23 -17.08
N THR A 38 -28.56 11.38 -16.49
CA THR A 38 -27.53 12.33 -16.06
C THR A 38 -26.65 11.72 -14.97
N LEU A 39 -27.27 11.13 -13.94
CA LEU A 39 -26.53 10.47 -12.86
C LEU A 39 -25.71 9.27 -13.39
N PHE A 40 -26.27 8.49 -14.30
CA PHE A 40 -25.57 7.35 -14.89
C PHE A 40 -24.32 7.79 -15.69
N LYS A 41 -24.48 8.77 -16.60
CA LYS A 41 -23.38 9.32 -17.39
C LYS A 41 -22.32 9.97 -16.51
N MET A 42 -22.75 10.74 -15.49
CA MET A 42 -21.85 11.35 -14.53
C MET A 42 -21.01 10.30 -13.78
N LEU A 43 -21.63 9.22 -13.30
CA LEU A 43 -20.89 8.13 -12.62
C LEU A 43 -19.87 7.46 -13.54
N GLN A 44 -20.16 7.33 -14.84
CA GLN A 44 -19.19 6.80 -15.81
C GLN A 44 -17.96 7.70 -15.98
N LEU A 45 -18.12 9.02 -15.80
CA LEU A 45 -17.06 10.02 -15.91
C LEU A 45 -16.37 10.32 -14.57
N CYS A 46 -16.86 9.76 -13.45
CA CYS A 46 -16.18 9.81 -12.16
C CYS A 46 -15.00 8.83 -12.12
N ASP A 47 -14.03 9.03 -12.99
CA ASP A 47 -12.86 8.18 -13.20
C ASP A 47 -11.56 8.74 -12.59
N GLY A 48 -11.62 9.99 -12.10
CA GLY A 48 -10.47 10.72 -11.57
C GLY A 48 -9.62 11.44 -12.63
N TYR A 49 -10.05 11.42 -13.89
CA TYR A 49 -9.38 12.13 -15.00
C TYR A 49 -10.17 13.32 -15.50
N HIS A 50 -11.48 13.31 -15.34
CA HIS A 50 -12.35 14.43 -15.72
C HIS A 50 -12.66 15.30 -14.50
N SER A 51 -12.50 16.61 -14.65
CA SER A 51 -12.92 17.60 -13.66
C SER A 51 -14.46 17.75 -13.65
N ILE A 52 -15.00 18.37 -12.61
CA ILE A 52 -16.45 18.65 -12.53
C ILE A 52 -16.92 19.47 -13.73
N ASP A 53 -16.14 20.47 -14.15
CA ASP A 53 -16.46 21.33 -15.28
C ASP A 53 -16.49 20.56 -16.61
N GLU A 54 -15.52 19.66 -16.81
CA GLU A 54 -15.48 18.78 -17.98
C GLU A 54 -16.64 17.80 -17.99
N ILE A 55 -16.95 17.18 -16.86
CA ILE A 55 -18.12 16.28 -16.72
C ILE A 55 -19.41 17.02 -17.08
N ALA A 56 -19.63 18.22 -16.52
CA ALA A 56 -20.81 19.03 -16.79
C ALA A 56 -20.93 19.35 -18.29
N SER A 57 -19.84 19.74 -18.93
CA SER A 57 -19.79 20.01 -20.37
C SER A 57 -20.07 18.76 -21.22
N MET A 58 -19.49 17.61 -20.86
CA MET A 58 -19.65 16.37 -21.64
C MET A 58 -21.05 15.78 -21.59
N ILE A 59 -21.81 16.03 -20.52
CA ILE A 59 -23.18 15.52 -20.37
C ILE A 59 -24.23 16.59 -20.63
N ASP A 60 -23.84 17.81 -21.02
CA ASP A 60 -24.69 18.95 -21.25
C ASP A 60 -25.60 19.28 -20.04
N CYS A 61 -24.96 19.46 -18.89
CA CYS A 61 -25.65 19.73 -17.62
C CYS A 61 -24.99 20.90 -16.90
N ASP A 62 -25.81 21.62 -16.12
CA ASP A 62 -25.31 22.73 -15.30
C ASP A 62 -24.27 22.25 -14.27
N VAL A 63 -23.20 23.02 -14.14
CA VAL A 63 -22.07 22.72 -13.24
C VAL A 63 -22.51 22.64 -11.78
N ASN A 64 -23.45 23.49 -11.34
CA ASN A 64 -23.95 23.47 -9.97
C ASN A 64 -24.75 22.21 -9.68
N THR A 65 -25.49 21.72 -10.66
CA THR A 65 -26.22 20.45 -10.57
C THR A 65 -25.23 19.27 -10.40
N ILE A 66 -24.17 19.20 -11.22
CA ILE A 66 -23.15 18.17 -11.11
C ILE A 66 -22.42 18.26 -9.79
N THR A 67 -22.04 19.46 -9.36
CA THR A 67 -21.39 19.68 -8.06
C THR A 67 -22.26 19.19 -6.90
N SER A 68 -23.56 19.48 -6.93
CA SER A 68 -24.49 19.00 -5.91
C SER A 68 -24.62 17.48 -5.88
N LEU A 69 -24.72 16.84 -7.05
CA LEU A 69 -24.77 15.38 -7.16
C LEU A 69 -23.48 14.71 -6.65
N ILE A 70 -22.32 15.25 -7.03
CA ILE A 70 -21.02 14.75 -6.57
C ILE A 70 -20.89 14.92 -5.05
N SER A 71 -21.28 16.08 -4.50
CA SER A 71 -21.26 16.30 -3.05
C SER A 71 -22.14 15.30 -2.29
N ASN A 72 -23.32 14.98 -2.80
CA ASN A 72 -24.19 13.96 -2.21
C ASN A 72 -23.55 12.55 -2.26
N LEU A 73 -22.87 12.21 -3.34
CA LEU A 73 -22.16 10.95 -3.47
C LEU A 73 -20.90 10.91 -2.59
N GLU A 74 -20.25 12.05 -2.37
CA GLU A 74 -19.11 12.19 -1.46
C GLU A 74 -19.55 12.00 0.00
N ILE A 75 -20.65 12.64 0.42
CA ILE A 75 -21.29 12.41 1.74
C ILE A 75 -21.71 10.94 1.89
N ALA A 76 -22.14 10.32 0.81
CA ALA A 76 -22.49 8.90 0.79
C ALA A 76 -21.25 7.97 0.85
N GLY A 77 -20.03 8.49 0.72
CA GLY A 77 -18.79 7.70 0.70
C GLY A 77 -18.60 6.90 -0.60
N ILE A 78 -19.29 7.26 -1.69
CA ILE A 78 -19.24 6.58 -2.99
C ILE A 78 -18.18 7.20 -3.88
N VAL A 79 -18.14 8.53 -3.93
CA VAL A 79 -17.18 9.32 -4.71
C VAL A 79 -16.24 10.05 -3.77
N VAL A 80 -14.99 10.21 -4.20
CA VAL A 80 -13.98 11.02 -3.48
C VAL A 80 -13.17 11.81 -4.50
N GLU A 81 -12.45 12.81 -4.02
CA GLU A 81 -11.42 13.46 -4.81
C GLU A 81 -10.27 12.46 -5.09
N ARG A 82 -9.74 12.48 -6.31
CA ARG A 82 -8.73 11.53 -6.80
C ARG A 82 -7.57 11.29 -5.83
N ASN A 83 -7.06 12.34 -5.20
CA ASN A 83 -5.92 12.23 -4.28
C ASN A 83 -6.25 11.47 -2.98
N LYS A 84 -7.54 11.44 -2.58
CA LYS A 84 -8.00 10.76 -1.37
C LYS A 84 -8.29 9.27 -1.59
N ARG A 85 -8.43 8.83 -2.84
CA ARG A 85 -8.87 7.47 -3.19
C ARG A 85 -8.00 6.38 -2.57
N PHE A 86 -6.69 6.51 -2.75
CA PHE A 86 -5.76 5.48 -2.26
C PHE A 86 -5.61 5.52 -0.76
N LYS A 87 -5.75 6.70 -0.14
CA LYS A 87 -5.78 6.83 1.32
C LYS A 87 -6.94 6.04 1.91
N ILE A 88 -8.15 6.18 1.35
CA ILE A 88 -9.33 5.44 1.80
C ILE A 88 -9.14 3.93 1.61
N PHE A 89 -8.62 3.51 0.47
CA PHE A 89 -8.33 2.10 0.19
C PHE A 89 -7.29 1.52 1.16
N HIS A 90 -6.28 2.30 1.49
CA HIS A 90 -5.25 1.94 2.46
C HIS A 90 -5.83 1.85 3.88
N GLU A 91 -6.62 2.83 4.29
CA GLU A 91 -7.29 2.83 5.59
C GLU A 91 -8.23 1.63 5.76
N ILE A 92 -9.05 1.31 4.75
CA ILE A 92 -9.93 0.13 4.78
C ILE A 92 -9.13 -1.18 4.89
N SER A 93 -7.97 -1.27 4.26
CA SER A 93 -7.13 -2.47 4.33
C SER A 93 -6.38 -2.62 5.65
N ASN A 94 -6.06 -1.50 6.32
CA ASN A 94 -5.36 -1.49 7.59
C ASN A 94 -6.27 -1.70 8.80
N TYR A 95 -7.53 -1.27 8.70
CA TYR A 95 -8.49 -1.42 9.79
C TYR A 95 -9.51 -2.48 9.40
N PRO A 96 -9.41 -3.68 9.98
CA PRO A 96 -10.39 -4.73 9.70
C PRO A 96 -11.79 -4.24 10.10
N THR A 97 -12.73 -4.34 9.17
CA THR A 97 -14.14 -3.99 9.39
C THR A 97 -14.90 -5.05 10.19
N SER A 98 -14.24 -6.13 10.55
CA SER A 98 -14.74 -7.23 11.39
C SER A 98 -13.84 -7.42 12.59
N PHE A 99 -14.40 -7.95 13.69
CA PHE A 99 -13.60 -8.36 14.82
C PHE A 99 -12.59 -9.43 14.39
N THR A 100 -11.31 -9.13 14.56
CA THR A 100 -10.25 -10.13 14.40
C THR A 100 -10.11 -10.89 15.71
N THR A 101 -10.11 -12.21 15.64
CA THR A 101 -9.74 -13.05 16.77
C THR A 101 -8.23 -13.16 16.84
N ASN A 102 -7.66 -12.87 17.99
CA ASN A 102 -6.25 -13.17 18.24
C ASN A 102 -6.11 -14.68 18.32
N LEU A 103 -5.62 -15.29 17.25
CA LEU A 103 -5.35 -16.71 17.19
C LEU A 103 -4.08 -17.04 17.99
N THR A 104 -4.14 -18.08 18.78
CA THR A 104 -2.95 -18.65 19.42
C THR A 104 -2.04 -19.30 18.38
N GLN A 105 -0.76 -19.44 18.68
CA GLN A 105 0.19 -20.13 17.77
C GLN A 105 -0.26 -21.56 17.42
N LYS A 106 -0.96 -22.22 18.35
CA LYS A 106 -1.51 -23.56 18.12
C LYS A 106 -2.63 -23.52 17.09
N GLU A 107 -3.59 -22.59 17.21
CA GLU A 107 -4.70 -22.42 16.26
C GLU A 107 -4.19 -22.08 14.85
N VAL A 108 -3.17 -21.22 14.74
CA VAL A 108 -2.53 -20.91 13.46
C VAL A 108 -1.91 -22.16 12.83
N ARG A 109 -1.20 -22.97 13.61
CA ARG A 109 -0.61 -24.24 13.12
C ARG A 109 -1.68 -25.22 12.68
N ASP A 110 -2.70 -25.41 13.49
CA ASP A 110 -3.80 -26.35 13.21
C ASP A 110 -4.56 -25.92 11.93
N PHE A 111 -4.80 -24.61 11.75
CA PHE A 111 -5.38 -24.06 10.54
C PHE A 111 -4.51 -24.34 9.32
N THR A 112 -3.20 -24.05 9.39
CA THR A 112 -2.27 -24.27 8.30
C THR A 112 -2.19 -25.73 7.87
N VAL A 113 -2.08 -26.65 8.84
CA VAL A 113 -2.02 -28.10 8.56
C VAL A 113 -3.32 -28.60 7.92
N ASN A 114 -4.48 -28.14 8.42
CA ASN A 114 -5.78 -28.54 7.86
C ASN A 114 -6.00 -27.97 6.47
N TYR A 115 -5.58 -26.72 6.22
CA TYR A 115 -5.63 -26.08 4.92
C TYR A 115 -4.79 -26.83 3.88
N GLU A 116 -3.55 -27.18 4.21
CA GLU A 116 -2.69 -27.95 3.33
C GLU A 116 -3.26 -29.32 2.97
N LYS A 117 -3.87 -30.04 3.92
CA LYS A 117 -4.52 -31.32 3.67
C LYS A 117 -5.69 -31.20 2.69
N THR A 118 -6.43 -30.10 2.75
CA THR A 118 -7.62 -29.88 1.91
C THR A 118 -7.25 -29.61 0.46
N TYR A 119 -6.13 -28.92 0.20
CA TYR A 119 -5.71 -28.50 -1.13
C TYR A 119 -4.83 -29.53 -1.88
N LYS A 120 -4.29 -30.54 -1.20
CA LYS A 120 -3.42 -31.55 -1.83
C LYS A 120 -4.23 -32.63 -2.59
N LYS A 121 -5.23 -32.21 -3.38
CA LYS A 121 -5.99 -33.09 -4.27
C LYS A 121 -5.37 -33.02 -5.66
N GLY A 122 -4.91 -34.14 -6.19
CA GLY A 122 -4.41 -34.27 -7.55
C GLY A 122 -3.19 -35.19 -7.67
N LYS A 123 -2.79 -35.46 -8.93
CA LYS A 123 -1.60 -36.26 -9.23
C LYS A 123 -0.34 -35.47 -8.88
N ARG A 124 0.47 -36.01 -7.98
CA ARG A 124 1.76 -35.40 -7.62
C ARG A 124 2.77 -35.72 -8.73
N ILE A 125 3.45 -34.67 -9.18
CA ILE A 125 4.56 -34.74 -10.12
C ILE A 125 5.82 -34.36 -9.34
N TYR A 126 6.75 -35.27 -9.25
CA TYR A 126 8.02 -35.01 -8.57
C TYR A 126 9.06 -34.65 -9.62
N GLY A 127 9.76 -33.54 -9.41
CA GLY A 127 10.92 -33.18 -10.21
C GLY A 127 12.13 -34.01 -9.76
N ASN A 128 12.96 -34.43 -10.68
CA ASN A 128 14.28 -34.96 -10.36
C ASN A 128 15.20 -33.78 -10.03
N HIS A 129 15.09 -33.27 -8.79
CA HIS A 129 16.04 -32.30 -8.28
C HIS A 129 17.28 -33.06 -7.78
N GLN A 130 18.39 -32.93 -8.48
CA GLN A 130 19.66 -32.90 -7.79
C GLN A 130 19.68 -31.56 -7.04
N SER A 131 19.61 -31.61 -5.71
CA SER A 131 19.79 -30.43 -4.88
C SER A 131 21.21 -29.96 -5.13
N ASP A 132 21.35 -28.89 -5.90
CA ASP A 132 22.54 -28.09 -5.86
C ASP A 132 22.43 -27.32 -4.54
N ASP A 133 23.03 -27.86 -3.48
CA ASP A 133 23.04 -27.25 -2.14
C ASP A 133 23.92 -25.98 -2.20
N GLY A 134 23.44 -25.01 -2.97
CA GLY A 134 24.11 -23.74 -3.19
C GLY A 134 23.98 -22.81 -1.99
N VAL A 135 24.89 -21.87 -1.89
CA VAL A 135 24.90 -20.80 -0.85
C VAL A 135 23.54 -20.11 -0.72
N MET A 136 22.76 -20.03 -1.81
CA MET A 136 21.42 -19.41 -1.80
C MET A 136 20.40 -20.23 -1.01
N ASP A 137 20.40 -21.56 -1.14
CA ASP A 137 19.49 -22.45 -0.40
C ASP A 137 19.80 -22.40 1.11
N GLU A 138 21.08 -22.34 1.46
CA GLU A 138 21.52 -22.18 2.84
C GLU A 138 21.02 -20.84 3.42
N ILE A 139 21.23 -19.73 2.73
CA ILE A 139 20.75 -18.39 3.14
C ILE A 139 19.23 -18.36 3.32
N ILE A 140 18.48 -18.91 2.37
CA ILE A 140 17.00 -18.94 2.44
C ILE A 140 16.54 -19.77 3.64
N THR A 141 17.18 -20.91 3.90
CA THR A 141 16.83 -21.80 5.00
C THR A 141 17.16 -21.19 6.36
N MET A 142 18.25 -20.43 6.47
CA MET A 142 18.65 -19.76 7.70
C MET A 142 17.81 -18.51 8.02
N ARG A 143 17.06 -17.96 7.06
CA ARG A 143 16.25 -16.76 7.28
C ARG A 143 15.17 -16.99 8.34
N HIS A 144 15.20 -16.24 9.41
CA HIS A 144 14.15 -16.17 10.43
C HIS A 144 13.94 -14.74 10.91
N SER A 145 12.81 -14.47 11.55
CA SER A 145 12.54 -13.17 12.17
C SER A 145 13.26 -13.08 13.50
N CYS A 146 14.25 -12.20 13.60
CA CYS A 146 14.92 -11.86 14.85
C CYS A 146 14.30 -10.59 15.44
N ARG A 147 14.01 -10.59 16.74
CA ARG A 147 13.43 -9.45 17.48
C ARG A 147 14.29 -9.00 18.65
N ASP A 148 15.39 -9.71 18.91
CA ASP A 148 16.39 -9.36 19.89
C ASP A 148 17.54 -8.62 19.20
N PHE A 149 17.72 -7.35 19.54
CA PHE A 149 18.75 -6.49 18.96
C PHE A 149 19.88 -6.27 19.95
N SER A 150 21.11 -6.27 19.46
CA SER A 150 22.27 -5.94 20.26
C SER A 150 22.47 -4.42 20.36
N ASP A 151 23.15 -3.98 21.42
CA ASP A 151 23.55 -2.58 21.60
C ASP A 151 24.77 -2.19 20.74
N MET A 152 25.23 -3.07 19.85
CA MET A 152 26.36 -2.79 18.98
C MET A 152 26.05 -1.67 17.99
N LYS A 153 27.01 -0.79 17.82
CA LYS A 153 26.90 0.29 16.82
C LYS A 153 26.99 -0.30 15.41
N ILE A 154 26.06 0.14 14.56
CA ILE A 154 25.95 -0.34 13.18
C ILE A 154 26.95 0.43 12.31
N ASP A 155 27.62 -0.30 11.41
CA ASP A 155 28.37 0.29 10.32
C ASP A 155 27.44 0.79 9.22
N PHE A 156 27.48 2.09 8.95
CA PHE A 156 26.66 2.70 7.91
C PHE A 156 27.01 2.25 6.49
N GLY A 157 28.23 1.82 6.26
CA GLY A 157 28.65 1.20 5.01
C GLY A 157 27.84 -0.07 4.74
N CYS A 158 27.63 -0.88 5.76
CA CYS A 158 26.77 -2.07 5.68
C CYS A 158 25.33 -1.71 5.37
N ILE A 159 24.77 -0.70 6.05
CA ILE A 159 23.37 -0.25 5.80
C ILE A 159 23.23 0.24 4.36
N LEU A 160 24.11 1.12 3.90
CA LEU A 160 24.08 1.63 2.52
C LEU A 160 24.23 0.50 1.49
N ASN A 161 25.01 -0.52 1.81
CA ASN A 161 25.15 -1.69 0.95
C ASN A 161 23.86 -2.51 0.87
N ILE A 162 23.19 -2.72 2.01
CA ILE A 162 21.88 -3.39 2.07
C ILE A 162 20.86 -2.58 1.26
N LEU A 163 20.74 -1.28 1.49
CA LEU A 163 19.82 -0.41 0.78
C LEU A 163 20.07 -0.38 -0.73
N LYS A 164 21.33 -0.36 -1.15
CA LYS A 164 21.71 -0.43 -2.56
C LYS A 164 21.30 -1.75 -3.22
N GLN A 165 21.41 -2.88 -2.50
CA GLN A 165 20.93 -4.17 -3.02
C GLN A 165 19.41 -4.25 -3.02
N ALA A 166 18.76 -3.72 -1.98
CA ALA A 166 17.31 -3.73 -1.85
C ALA A 166 16.62 -2.76 -2.83
N TYR A 167 17.16 -1.56 -3.05
CA TYR A 167 16.52 -0.56 -3.89
C TYR A 167 17.52 0.41 -4.53
N SER A 168 18.03 0.05 -5.70
CA SER A 168 18.88 0.93 -6.51
C SER A 168 18.23 1.22 -7.85
N LEU A 169 17.91 2.49 -8.10
CA LEU A 169 17.39 2.92 -9.41
C LEU A 169 18.43 2.79 -10.51
N LYS A 170 19.71 2.92 -10.19
CA LYS A 170 20.80 2.75 -11.15
C LYS A 170 20.95 1.30 -11.62
N ASN A 171 20.73 0.33 -10.72
CA ASN A 171 20.93 -1.09 -10.99
C ASN A 171 19.60 -1.82 -11.25
N HIS A 172 18.46 -1.14 -11.10
CA HIS A 172 17.13 -1.75 -11.19
C HIS A 172 17.01 -3.02 -10.32
N SER A 173 17.45 -2.92 -9.06
CA SER A 173 17.58 -4.07 -8.14
C SER A 173 16.25 -4.77 -7.84
N VAL A 174 15.11 -4.08 -8.00
CA VAL A 174 13.77 -4.66 -7.89
C VAL A 174 12.96 -4.40 -9.15
N PRO A 175 12.03 -5.29 -9.51
CA PRO A 175 11.10 -5.02 -10.61
C PRO A 175 10.10 -3.94 -10.20
N SER A 176 9.91 -2.93 -11.06
CA SER A 176 8.88 -1.92 -10.89
C SER A 176 7.91 -1.93 -12.05
N ALA A 177 6.61 -1.92 -11.77
CA ALA A 177 5.59 -1.94 -12.79
C ALA A 177 5.69 -0.68 -13.67
N GLY A 178 5.96 -0.91 -14.97
CA GLY A 178 6.15 0.15 -15.95
C GLY A 178 7.41 1.01 -15.77
N GLY A 179 8.35 0.59 -14.92
CA GLY A 179 9.57 1.33 -14.62
C GLY A 179 9.32 2.63 -13.85
N LEU A 180 8.27 2.69 -13.03
CA LEU A 180 7.85 3.93 -12.39
C LEU A 180 8.50 4.20 -11.03
N TYR A 181 9.00 3.17 -10.34
CA TYR A 181 9.77 3.27 -9.07
C TYR A 181 9.15 4.24 -8.05
N PRO A 182 7.98 3.93 -7.48
CA PRO A 182 7.27 4.84 -6.58
C PRO A 182 7.79 4.83 -5.14
N MET A 183 8.77 3.98 -4.80
CA MET A 183 9.18 3.82 -3.43
C MET A 183 10.19 4.89 -3.00
N ARG A 184 10.05 5.31 -1.75
CA ARG A 184 11.04 6.08 -1.00
C ARG A 184 11.44 5.30 0.24
N ILE A 185 12.69 5.28 0.56
CA ILE A 185 13.21 4.58 1.73
C ILE A 185 13.74 5.61 2.71
N TYR A 186 13.23 5.54 3.93
CA TYR A 186 13.66 6.40 5.03
C TYR A 186 14.31 5.54 6.11
N LEU A 187 15.25 6.15 6.82
CA LEU A 187 15.85 5.59 8.01
C LEU A 187 15.53 6.47 9.20
N MET A 188 15.11 5.83 10.28
CA MET A 188 15.06 6.45 11.58
C MET A 188 16.23 5.91 12.40
N ILE A 189 17.14 6.79 12.79
CA ILE A 189 18.27 6.49 13.67
C ILE A 189 17.88 6.91 15.09
N CYS A 190 17.67 5.93 15.96
CA CYS A 190 17.14 6.16 17.30
C CYS A 190 18.19 6.68 18.30
N SER A 191 19.47 6.44 18.05
CA SER A 191 20.59 6.90 18.88
C SER A 191 21.80 7.25 18.01
N ASP A 192 22.71 8.05 18.52
CA ASP A 192 23.94 8.41 17.81
C ASP A 192 24.78 7.18 17.47
N GLN A 193 25.04 6.98 16.18
CA GLN A 193 25.74 5.83 15.61
C GLN A 193 26.99 6.28 14.84
N ASN A 194 28.17 5.79 15.18
CA ASN A 194 29.43 5.90 14.40
C ASN A 194 29.54 7.18 13.51
N GLY A 195 29.41 8.36 14.11
CA GLY A 195 29.49 9.64 13.39
C GLY A 195 28.22 10.10 12.69
N ARG A 196 27.10 9.38 12.83
CA ARG A 196 25.77 9.83 12.41
C ARG A 196 24.91 10.15 13.61
N LYS A 197 24.26 11.31 13.56
CA LYS A 197 23.39 11.75 14.63
C LYS A 197 22.05 11.06 14.59
N LYS A 198 21.40 10.96 15.74
CA LYS A 198 19.98 10.64 15.85
C LYS A 198 19.19 11.52 14.89
N GLY A 199 18.22 10.95 14.16
CA GLY A 199 17.41 11.71 13.22
C GLY A 199 16.74 10.85 12.16
N TYR A 200 16.03 11.53 11.28
CA TYR A 200 15.46 10.94 10.08
C TYR A 200 16.32 11.22 8.85
N TYR A 201 16.49 10.22 8.04
CA TYR A 201 17.26 10.27 6.80
C TYR A 201 16.45 9.69 5.66
N GLU A 202 16.54 10.30 4.48
CA GLU A 202 16.04 9.71 3.24
C GLU A 202 17.21 9.07 2.48
N TYR A 203 16.97 7.87 1.97
CA TYR A 203 17.95 7.19 1.13
C TYR A 203 17.82 7.66 -0.32
N ASP A 204 18.87 8.24 -0.86
CA ASP A 204 18.99 8.52 -2.28
C ASP A 204 19.46 7.27 -3.02
N SER A 205 18.54 6.66 -3.75
CA SER A 205 18.76 5.41 -4.49
C SER A 205 19.53 5.59 -5.80
N ILE A 206 19.78 6.84 -6.24
CA ILE A 206 20.59 7.16 -7.40
C ILE A 206 22.06 7.31 -6.98
N ASP A 207 22.31 8.13 -5.97
CA ASP A 207 23.67 8.46 -5.53
C ASP A 207 24.16 7.54 -4.40
N ASN A 208 23.31 6.63 -3.92
CA ASN A 208 23.61 5.68 -2.83
C ASN A 208 24.13 6.41 -1.57
N CYS A 209 23.38 7.42 -1.13
CA CYS A 209 23.71 8.20 0.05
C CYS A 209 22.50 8.45 0.95
N LEU A 210 22.73 8.97 2.16
CA LEU A 210 21.68 9.36 3.10
C LEU A 210 21.60 10.87 3.19
N ILE A 211 20.39 11.39 3.04
CA ILE A 211 20.06 12.80 3.17
C ILE A 211 19.36 13.01 4.51
N HIS A 212 20.01 13.71 5.42
CA HIS A 212 19.42 14.04 6.72
C HIS A 212 18.40 15.17 6.58
N PHE A 213 17.22 15.03 7.21
CA PHE A 213 16.17 16.05 7.09
C PHE A 213 15.50 16.45 8.42
N ASP A 214 15.59 15.65 9.48
CA ASP A 214 15.01 15.99 10.80
C ASP A 214 15.78 15.32 11.95
N ASN A 215 15.91 16.02 13.07
CA ASN A 215 16.54 15.52 14.30
C ASN A 215 15.51 14.99 15.32
N ASN A 216 14.23 15.30 15.17
CA ASN A 216 13.19 15.04 16.15
C ASN A 216 12.61 13.63 16.00
N VAL A 217 13.36 12.62 16.39
CA VAL A 217 12.86 11.26 16.42
C VAL A 217 11.93 11.05 17.61
N ASP A 218 10.66 10.87 17.32
CA ASP A 218 9.62 10.55 18.30
C ASP A 218 9.20 9.07 18.18
N VAL A 219 9.74 8.25 19.06
CA VAL A 219 9.46 6.80 19.09
C VAL A 219 8.01 6.52 19.50
N GLU A 220 7.39 7.35 20.33
CA GLU A 220 6.00 7.13 20.78
C GLU A 220 5.02 7.35 19.63
N THR A 221 5.23 8.35 18.78
CA THR A 221 4.45 8.51 17.55
C THR A 221 4.55 7.29 16.64
N ILE A 222 5.72 6.66 16.54
CA ILE A 222 5.91 5.46 15.73
C ILE A 222 5.18 4.26 16.33
N LYS A 223 5.25 4.07 17.64
CA LYS A 223 4.46 3.04 18.33
C LYS A 223 2.97 3.21 18.05
N PHE A 224 2.47 4.44 18.10
CA PHE A 224 1.08 4.76 17.80
C PHE A 224 0.71 4.42 16.36
N ILE A 225 1.55 4.79 15.37
CA ILE A 225 1.32 4.51 13.93
C ILE A 225 1.22 3.01 13.67
N PHE A 226 2.10 2.22 14.25
CA PHE A 226 2.13 0.78 14.05
C PHE A 226 1.18 0.01 14.97
N ASN A 227 0.51 0.69 15.92
CA ASN A 227 -0.42 0.10 16.89
C ASN A 227 0.13 -1.19 17.52
N SER A 228 1.39 -1.19 17.89
CA SER A 228 2.08 -2.36 18.41
C SER A 228 3.08 -1.97 19.48
N ASP A 229 2.88 -2.51 20.67
CA ASP A 229 3.88 -2.47 21.76
C ASP A 229 4.99 -3.51 21.53
N GLU A 230 4.81 -4.43 20.58
CA GLU A 230 5.71 -5.55 20.32
C GLU A 230 6.79 -5.25 19.28
N LEU A 231 6.74 -4.10 18.61
CA LEU A 231 7.80 -3.72 17.68
C LEU A 231 9.12 -3.52 18.45
N PRO A 232 10.24 -3.96 17.89
CA PRO A 232 11.54 -3.84 18.53
C PRO A 232 12.02 -2.38 18.50
N PHE A 233 11.42 -1.56 19.35
CA PHE A 233 11.78 -0.13 19.50
C PHE A 233 13.17 0.09 20.10
N ASN A 234 13.81 -0.98 20.56
CA ASN A 234 15.21 -0.98 20.99
C ASN A 234 16.20 -1.12 19.82
N SER A 235 15.73 -1.28 18.59
CA SER A 235 16.61 -1.29 17.42
C SER A 235 17.29 0.09 17.24
N SER A 236 18.57 0.07 16.93
CA SER A 236 19.36 1.30 16.70
C SER A 236 18.96 2.05 15.44
N VAL A 237 18.49 1.32 14.42
CA VAL A 237 18.06 1.85 13.12
C VAL A 237 16.80 1.13 12.68
N GLN A 238 15.84 1.88 12.19
CA GLN A 238 14.63 1.37 11.55
C GLN A 238 14.58 1.83 10.10
N ILE A 239 14.21 0.93 9.21
CA ILE A 239 14.02 1.22 7.78
C ILE A 239 12.52 1.33 7.52
N ILE A 240 12.11 2.44 6.92
CA ILE A 240 10.73 2.74 6.60
C ILE A 240 10.60 2.79 5.07
N ILE A 241 9.76 1.93 4.52
CA ILE A 241 9.47 1.90 3.09
C ILE A 241 8.15 2.64 2.88
N ALA A 242 8.19 3.74 2.13
CA ALA A 242 7.03 4.58 1.81
C ALA A 242 6.75 4.59 0.31
N GLY A 243 5.47 4.50 -0.07
CA GLY A 243 5.05 4.47 -1.47
C GLY A 243 4.36 5.76 -1.93
N GLU A 244 4.77 6.32 -3.04
CA GLU A 244 4.04 7.39 -3.75
C GLU A 244 2.84 6.79 -4.49
N MET A 245 1.69 6.74 -3.79
CA MET A 245 0.51 6.01 -4.23
C MET A 245 -0.11 6.47 -5.56
N ASN A 246 0.26 7.63 -6.07
CA ASN A 246 -0.25 8.16 -7.34
C ASN A 246 0.61 7.78 -8.56
N ARG A 247 1.80 7.22 -8.36
CA ARG A 247 2.76 6.99 -9.42
C ARG A 247 2.38 5.82 -10.33
N HIS A 248 2.17 4.65 -9.77
CA HIS A 248 1.67 3.49 -10.52
C HIS A 248 0.25 3.69 -11.06
N PRO A 249 -0.69 4.27 -10.29
CA PRO A 249 -2.03 4.55 -10.78
C PRO A 249 -2.10 5.48 -11.99
N TYR A 250 -1.14 6.38 -12.16
CA TYR A 250 -1.04 7.20 -13.36
C TYR A 250 -1.05 6.37 -14.66
N LYS A 251 -0.39 5.21 -14.64
CA LYS A 251 -0.32 4.31 -15.80
C LYS A 251 -1.35 3.17 -15.77
N TYR A 252 -1.67 2.67 -14.56
CA TYR A 252 -2.40 1.42 -14.40
C TYR A 252 -3.78 1.59 -13.72
N GLY A 253 -4.21 2.82 -13.45
CA GLY A 253 -5.44 3.09 -12.73
C GLY A 253 -5.45 2.38 -11.37
N ASN A 254 -6.57 1.79 -10.98
CA ASN A 254 -6.75 1.14 -9.68
C ASN A 254 -5.78 -0.01 -9.41
N ARG A 255 -5.33 -0.70 -10.44
CA ARG A 255 -4.34 -1.79 -10.30
C ARG A 255 -3.00 -1.28 -9.79
N GLY A 256 -2.70 0.01 -10.01
CA GLY A 256 -1.46 0.64 -9.57
C GLY A 256 -1.22 0.52 -8.07
N TYR A 257 -2.26 0.57 -7.24
CA TYR A 257 -2.13 0.34 -5.80
C TYR A 257 -1.48 -1.01 -5.48
N ARG A 258 -1.94 -2.09 -6.11
CA ARG A 258 -1.37 -3.43 -5.91
C ARG A 258 0.07 -3.52 -6.35
N PHE A 259 0.43 -2.88 -7.46
CA PHE A 259 1.81 -2.85 -7.92
C PHE A 259 2.73 -2.11 -6.96
N THR A 260 2.24 -1.02 -6.37
CA THR A 260 2.98 -0.30 -5.31
C THR A 260 3.23 -1.23 -4.10
N MET A 261 2.22 -2.00 -3.66
CA MET A 261 2.39 -2.94 -2.55
C MET A 261 3.33 -4.10 -2.90
N PHE A 262 3.26 -4.64 -4.12
CA PHE A 262 4.18 -5.69 -4.57
C PHE A 262 5.63 -5.21 -4.61
N GLU A 263 5.87 -3.99 -5.08
CA GLU A 263 7.22 -3.41 -5.09
C GLU A 263 7.73 -3.17 -3.66
N ALA A 264 6.88 -2.68 -2.75
CA ALA A 264 7.24 -2.54 -1.34
C ALA A 264 7.65 -3.89 -0.72
N GLY A 265 6.90 -4.96 -1.01
CA GLY A 265 7.23 -6.31 -0.56
C GLY A 265 8.49 -6.90 -1.20
N ALA A 266 8.83 -6.49 -2.43
CA ALA A 266 10.05 -6.92 -3.09
C ALA A 266 11.32 -6.25 -2.53
N ILE A 267 11.16 -5.06 -1.91
CA ILE A 267 12.24 -4.32 -1.25
C ILE A 267 12.50 -4.87 0.16
N ALA A 268 11.42 -5.27 0.88
CA ALA A 268 11.46 -5.75 2.26
C ALA A 268 12.09 -7.15 2.37
#